data_8dad678f2322bfa323800e75510669ea
#
_entry.id   8dad678f2322bfa323800e75510669ea
#
_cell.length_a   1.000
_cell.length_b   1.000
_cell.length_c   1.000
_cell.angle_alpha   90.00
_cell.angle_beta   90.00
_cell.angle_gamma   90.00
#
_symmetry.space_group_name_H-M   'P 1'
#
loop_
_entity.id
_entity.type
_entity.pdbx_description
1 polymer ?
#
loop_
_entity_poly.entity_id
_entity_poly.type
_entity_poly.pdbx_seq_one_letter_code
_entity_poly.pdbx_strand_id
1 'polypeptide(L)'
;YRHTRELDSILVEMFRYIIRDSFGDYQPLINSIPVSMVALGSYGRQQLAVYSDIDIMLLYKDVKGYQLKPLLERFLYMAWDAGLKIGHRVHEVSEIPEAVKADITIKTAILESRFIYGSRFLWTEYQNKLTQVRKTDQKEFVVAKLEEMQKRHAKYKFSMEPNIKEGIGG
;
A
#
# COMPACT_ATOMS: atom_id res chain seq x y z
N TYR A 1 -14.10 6.66 8.80
CA TYR A 1 -13.48 5.83 9.84
C TYR A 1 -14.13 4.45 9.98
N ARG A 2 -15.47 4.34 10.10
CA ARG A 2 -16.16 3.04 10.29
C ARG A 2 -15.92 2.10 9.11
N HIS A 3 -16.20 2.55 7.90
CA HIS A 3 -16.00 1.80 6.67
C HIS A 3 -14.55 1.28 6.51
N THR A 4 -13.55 2.13 6.82
CA THR A 4 -12.14 1.73 6.77
C THR A 4 -11.82 0.60 7.74
N ARG A 5 -12.37 0.63 8.96
CA ARG A 5 -12.15 -0.44 9.96
C ARG A 5 -12.81 -1.76 9.57
N GLU A 6 -13.98 -1.69 8.96
CA GLU A 6 -14.67 -2.89 8.44
C GLU A 6 -13.83 -3.54 7.34
N LEU A 7 -13.28 -2.74 6.42
CA LEU A 7 -12.35 -3.23 5.40
C LEU A 7 -11.05 -3.79 5.98
N ASP A 8 -10.46 -3.12 6.98
CA ASP A 8 -9.27 -3.65 7.68
C ASP A 8 -9.57 -5.06 8.23
N SER A 9 -10.73 -5.25 8.86
CA SER A 9 -11.13 -6.56 9.42
C SER A 9 -11.28 -7.62 8.34
N ILE A 10 -11.92 -7.29 7.23
CA ILE A 10 -12.10 -8.21 6.09
C ILE A 10 -10.73 -8.63 5.53
N LEU A 11 -9.86 -7.67 5.21
CA LEU A 11 -8.54 -7.96 4.67
C LEU A 11 -7.67 -8.78 5.63
N VAL A 12 -7.75 -8.49 6.93
CA VAL A 12 -7.04 -9.25 7.96
C VAL A 12 -7.51 -10.70 8.01
N GLU A 13 -8.83 -10.95 8.00
CA GLU A 13 -9.34 -12.32 8.04
C GLU A 13 -9.05 -13.09 6.75
N MET A 14 -9.11 -12.44 5.58
CA MET A 14 -8.67 -13.06 4.32
C MET A 14 -7.19 -13.46 4.37
N PHE A 15 -6.33 -12.58 4.88
CA PHE A 15 -4.90 -12.87 4.98
C PHE A 15 -4.62 -13.99 5.99
N ARG A 16 -5.32 -14.00 7.14
CA ARG A 16 -5.26 -15.08 8.13
C ARG A 16 -5.69 -16.43 7.55
N TYR A 17 -6.75 -16.42 6.74
CA TYR A 17 -7.20 -17.63 6.06
C TYR A 17 -6.12 -18.19 5.14
N ILE A 18 -5.52 -17.34 4.30
CA ILE A 18 -4.44 -17.74 3.38
C ILE A 18 -3.23 -18.29 4.15
N ILE A 19 -2.85 -17.65 5.27
CA ILE A 19 -1.76 -18.17 6.12
C ILE A 19 -2.10 -19.55 6.66
N ARG A 20 -3.28 -19.74 7.25
CA ARG A 20 -3.70 -21.03 7.79
C ARG A 20 -3.71 -22.11 6.73
N ASP A 21 -4.25 -21.82 5.56
CA ASP A 21 -4.29 -22.77 4.45
C ASP A 21 -2.89 -23.11 3.93
N SER A 22 -1.97 -22.15 3.92
CA SER A 22 -0.61 -22.34 3.41
C SER A 22 0.30 -23.12 4.36
N PHE A 23 0.08 -23.02 5.67
CA PHE A 23 0.93 -23.65 6.70
C PHE A 23 0.28 -24.88 7.36
N GLY A 24 -0.99 -25.17 7.05
CA GLY A 24 -1.70 -26.33 7.58
C GLY A 24 -1.73 -26.35 9.11
N ASP A 25 -1.31 -27.46 9.72
CA ASP A 25 -1.29 -27.62 11.18
C ASP A 25 -0.20 -26.78 11.87
N TYR A 26 0.83 -26.38 11.14
CA TYR A 26 1.85 -25.48 11.65
C TYR A 26 1.43 -24.03 11.49
N GLN A 27 1.08 -23.36 12.58
CA GLN A 27 0.68 -21.97 12.58
C GLN A 27 1.83 -21.08 13.08
N PRO A 28 2.59 -20.45 12.18
CA PRO A 28 3.67 -19.56 12.59
C PRO A 28 3.12 -18.31 13.28
N LEU A 29 3.87 -17.78 14.23
CA LEU A 29 3.55 -16.48 14.81
C LEU A 29 3.58 -15.42 13.71
N ILE A 30 2.62 -14.49 13.72
CA ILE A 30 2.49 -13.48 12.66
C ILE A 30 3.76 -12.65 12.44
N ASN A 31 4.53 -12.40 13.49
CA ASN A 31 5.78 -11.66 13.39
C ASN A 31 6.93 -12.49 12.79
N SER A 32 6.80 -13.83 12.71
CA SER A 32 7.79 -14.68 12.05
C SER A 32 7.55 -14.81 10.54
N ILE A 33 6.37 -14.45 10.07
CA ILE A 33 6.05 -14.40 8.64
C ILE A 33 6.55 -13.06 8.11
N PRO A 34 7.54 -13.03 7.21
CA PRO A 34 8.16 -11.79 6.77
C PRO A 34 7.32 -11.05 5.72
N VAL A 35 6.07 -10.77 6.08
CA VAL A 35 5.09 -10.00 5.28
C VAL A 35 4.38 -8.99 6.15
N SER A 36 4.13 -7.80 5.61
CA SER A 36 3.28 -6.76 6.22
C SER A 36 2.33 -6.17 5.20
N MET A 37 1.07 -6.06 5.57
CA MET A 37 0.04 -5.38 4.80
C MET A 37 -0.08 -3.93 5.27
N VAL A 38 -0.02 -3.01 4.34
CA VAL A 38 0.04 -1.57 4.56
C VAL A 38 -1.03 -0.88 3.73
N ALA A 39 -1.85 -0.03 4.34
CA ALA A 39 -2.78 0.86 3.66
C ALA A 39 -2.05 2.09 3.13
N LEU A 40 -2.40 2.56 1.93
CA LEU A 40 -1.82 3.72 1.26
C LEU A 40 -2.88 4.79 0.97
N GLY A 41 -2.44 6.00 0.68
CA GLY A 41 -3.28 7.09 0.21
C GLY A 41 -4.50 7.38 1.11
N SER A 42 -5.68 7.54 0.52
CA SER A 42 -6.93 7.81 1.27
C SER A 42 -7.28 6.69 2.26
N TYR A 43 -6.99 5.45 1.89
CA TYR A 43 -7.16 4.29 2.79
C TYR A 43 -6.16 4.35 3.96
N GLY A 44 -4.91 4.74 3.70
CA GLY A 44 -3.89 4.97 4.74
C GLY A 44 -4.31 6.05 5.73
N ARG A 45 -4.87 7.16 5.25
CA ARG A 45 -5.40 8.26 6.08
C ARG A 45 -6.72 7.94 6.78
N GLN A 46 -7.32 6.78 6.54
CA GLN A 46 -8.65 6.39 7.02
C GLN A 46 -9.78 7.30 6.51
N GLN A 47 -9.61 7.85 5.32
CA GLN A 47 -10.55 8.76 4.65
C GLN A 47 -11.08 8.17 3.34
N LEU A 48 -11.23 6.86 3.30
CA LEU A 48 -11.71 6.15 2.12
C LEU A 48 -13.18 6.52 1.82
N ALA A 49 -13.44 7.02 0.63
CA ALA A 49 -14.79 7.21 0.13
C ALA A 49 -15.40 5.86 -0.32
N VAL A 50 -16.73 5.77 -0.34
CA VAL A 50 -17.46 4.51 -0.60
C VAL A 50 -17.09 3.87 -1.95
N TYR A 51 -16.79 4.69 -2.97
CA TYR A 51 -16.43 4.21 -4.31
C TYR A 51 -14.93 4.31 -4.64
N SER A 52 -14.10 4.65 -3.66
CA SER A 52 -12.65 4.71 -3.86
C SER A 52 -12.05 3.31 -3.92
N ASP A 53 -10.99 3.17 -4.69
CA ASP A 53 -10.17 1.96 -4.68
C ASP A 53 -9.46 1.81 -3.33
N ILE A 54 -9.26 0.57 -2.93
CA ILE A 54 -8.56 0.21 -1.68
C ILE A 54 -7.08 0.07 -2.03
N ASP A 55 -6.28 1.10 -1.77
CA ASP A 55 -4.86 1.06 -2.08
C ASP A 55 -4.07 0.38 -0.96
N ILE A 56 -3.45 -0.75 -1.27
CA ILE A 56 -2.60 -1.50 -0.34
C ILE A 56 -1.19 -1.71 -0.88
N MET A 57 -0.27 -1.85 0.03
CA MET A 57 1.08 -2.33 -0.25
C MET A 57 1.35 -3.58 0.57
N LEU A 58 1.81 -4.63 -0.10
CA LEU A 58 2.30 -5.86 0.51
C LEU A 58 3.83 -5.76 0.57
N LEU A 59 4.33 -5.48 1.76
CA LEU A 59 5.76 -5.50 2.04
C LEU A 59 6.17 -6.92 2.37
N TYR A 60 7.28 -7.37 1.80
CA TYR A 60 7.86 -8.64 2.16
C TYR A 60 9.38 -8.52 2.30
N LYS A 61 9.96 -9.52 2.95
CA LYS A 61 11.41 -9.74 2.97
C LYS A 61 11.66 -11.16 2.49
N ASP A 62 12.49 -11.29 1.46
CA ASP A 62 12.84 -12.62 0.96
C ASP A 62 13.66 -13.37 2.01
N VAL A 63 13.11 -14.45 2.50
CA VAL A 63 13.72 -15.30 3.54
C VAL A 63 13.70 -16.73 3.07
N LYS A 64 14.86 -17.37 3.07
CA LYS A 64 15.01 -18.78 2.69
C LYS A 64 14.04 -19.65 3.48
N GLY A 65 13.29 -20.48 2.77
CA GLY A 65 12.28 -21.37 3.35
C GLY A 65 10.84 -20.87 3.31
N TYR A 66 10.60 -19.61 2.94
CA TYR A 66 9.26 -19.07 2.71
C TYR A 66 8.97 -18.85 1.23
N GLN A 67 7.86 -19.37 0.75
CA GLN A 67 7.36 -19.09 -0.59
C GLN A 67 6.32 -17.96 -0.53
N LEU A 68 6.80 -16.73 -0.36
CA LEU A 68 5.94 -15.58 -0.09
C LEU A 68 5.16 -15.12 -1.33
N LYS A 69 5.76 -15.15 -2.52
CA LYS A 69 5.11 -14.67 -3.75
C LYS A 69 3.78 -15.39 -4.03
N PRO A 70 3.72 -16.74 -4.06
CA PRO A 70 2.45 -17.45 -4.23
C PRO A 70 1.43 -17.13 -3.14
N LEU A 71 1.86 -16.93 -1.90
CA LEU A 71 0.98 -16.56 -0.80
C LEU A 71 0.34 -15.18 -1.03
N LEU A 72 1.14 -14.19 -1.44
CA LEU A 72 0.68 -12.84 -1.74
C LEU A 72 -0.27 -12.81 -2.95
N GLU A 73 0.05 -13.56 -4.01
CA GLU A 73 -0.80 -13.70 -5.19
C GLU A 73 -2.16 -14.31 -4.83
N ARG A 74 -2.19 -15.38 -4.05
CA ARG A 74 -3.45 -16.00 -3.58
C ARG A 74 -4.30 -15.02 -2.78
N PHE A 75 -3.69 -14.20 -1.92
CA PHE A 75 -4.40 -13.16 -1.18
C PHE A 75 -5.04 -12.14 -2.14
N LEU A 76 -4.32 -11.65 -3.14
CA LEU A 76 -4.84 -10.68 -4.10
C LEU A 76 -5.98 -11.27 -4.94
N TYR A 77 -5.83 -12.51 -5.43
CA TYR A 77 -6.90 -13.18 -6.17
C TYR A 77 -8.16 -13.36 -5.31
N MET A 78 -8.02 -13.81 -4.06
CA MET A 78 -9.16 -13.94 -3.15
C MET A 78 -9.88 -12.60 -2.96
N ALA A 79 -9.13 -11.51 -2.81
CA ALA A 79 -9.71 -10.19 -2.61
C ALA A 79 -10.45 -9.68 -3.86
N TRP A 80 -9.92 -9.91 -5.06
CA TRP A 80 -10.60 -9.57 -6.32
C TRP A 80 -11.83 -10.44 -6.56
N ASP A 81 -11.76 -11.73 -6.29
CA ASP A 81 -12.90 -12.67 -6.42
C ASP A 81 -14.03 -12.30 -5.44
N ALA A 82 -13.69 -11.73 -4.29
CA ALA A 82 -14.67 -11.16 -3.34
C ALA A 82 -15.27 -9.81 -3.81
N GLY A 83 -14.89 -9.32 -5.00
CA GLY A 83 -15.38 -8.06 -5.56
C GLY A 83 -14.74 -6.80 -4.98
N LEU A 84 -13.65 -6.90 -4.23
CA LEU A 84 -12.94 -5.75 -3.71
C LEU A 84 -12.11 -5.08 -4.83
N LYS A 85 -12.29 -3.78 -5.00
CA LYS A 85 -11.48 -2.97 -5.93
C LYS A 85 -10.16 -2.60 -5.25
N ILE A 86 -9.18 -3.48 -5.37
CA ILE A 86 -7.86 -3.29 -4.74
C ILE A 86 -6.85 -2.79 -5.77
N GLY A 87 -6.32 -1.59 -5.54
CA GLY A 87 -5.05 -1.15 -6.06
C GLY A 87 -3.93 -1.70 -5.19
N HIS A 88 -2.98 -2.43 -5.79
CA HIS A 88 -1.94 -3.08 -5.00
C HIS A 88 -0.53 -2.74 -5.49
N ARG A 89 0.40 -2.77 -4.55
CA ARG A 89 1.85 -2.74 -4.78
C ARG A 89 2.48 -3.86 -3.97
N VAL A 90 3.50 -4.49 -4.53
CA VAL A 90 4.27 -5.53 -3.84
C VAL A 90 5.74 -5.13 -3.89
N HIS A 91 6.35 -4.93 -2.73
CA HIS A 91 7.74 -4.50 -2.65
C HIS A 91 8.51 -5.31 -1.62
N GLU A 92 9.72 -5.67 -1.96
CA GLU A 92 10.68 -6.06 -0.96
C GLU A 92 11.10 -4.82 -0.15
N VAL A 93 11.24 -4.97 1.17
CA VAL A 93 11.52 -3.84 2.04
C VAL A 93 12.87 -3.18 1.73
N SER A 94 13.83 -3.93 1.21
CA SER A 94 15.14 -3.42 0.78
C SER A 94 15.05 -2.48 -0.42
N GLU A 95 14.07 -2.66 -1.31
CA GLU A 95 13.91 -1.91 -2.56
C GLU A 95 13.19 -0.56 -2.38
N ILE A 96 12.61 -0.31 -1.21
CA ILE A 96 11.81 0.90 -0.94
C ILE A 96 12.58 2.21 -1.24
N PRO A 97 13.84 2.39 -0.84
CA PRO A 97 14.57 3.63 -1.12
C PRO A 97 14.72 3.91 -2.62
N GLU A 98 14.99 2.87 -3.42
CA GLU A 98 15.13 2.97 -4.88
C GLU A 98 13.78 3.22 -5.54
N ALA A 99 12.73 2.50 -5.14
CA ALA A 99 11.37 2.67 -5.66
C ALA A 99 10.86 4.10 -5.44
N VAL A 100 11.14 4.68 -4.28
CA VAL A 100 10.76 6.06 -3.93
C VAL A 100 11.50 7.10 -4.77
N LYS A 101 12.78 6.84 -5.11
CA LYS A 101 13.55 7.73 -5.99
C LYS A 101 13.07 7.66 -7.44
N ALA A 102 12.65 6.48 -7.89
CA ALA A 102 12.25 6.25 -9.26
C ALA A 102 10.88 6.88 -9.61
N ASP A 103 9.96 6.95 -8.65
CA ASP A 103 8.58 7.41 -8.90
C ASP A 103 8.04 8.28 -7.75
N ILE A 104 7.74 9.54 -8.09
CA ILE A 104 7.16 10.52 -7.17
C ILE A 104 5.77 10.10 -6.65
N THR A 105 5.02 9.33 -7.43
CA THR A 105 3.68 8.86 -7.03
C THR A 105 3.82 7.80 -5.93
N ILE A 106 4.83 6.93 -6.03
CA ILE A 106 5.19 5.98 -4.97
C ILE A 106 5.58 6.74 -3.71
N LYS A 107 6.43 7.76 -3.83
CA LYS A 107 6.84 8.59 -2.68
C LYS A 107 5.63 9.20 -1.97
N THR A 108 4.69 9.76 -2.71
CA THR A 108 3.47 10.34 -2.14
C THR A 108 2.62 9.30 -1.42
N ALA A 109 2.34 8.17 -2.06
CA ALA A 109 1.51 7.11 -1.49
C ALA A 109 2.10 6.53 -0.19
N ILE A 110 3.41 6.34 -0.17
CA ILE A 110 4.16 5.79 0.96
C ILE A 110 4.18 6.75 2.16
N LEU A 111 4.23 8.06 1.95
CA LEU A 111 4.18 9.04 3.05
C LEU A 111 2.90 8.95 3.89
N GLU A 112 1.82 8.48 3.30
CA GLU A 112 0.50 8.32 3.92
C GLU A 112 0.22 6.87 4.34
N SER A 113 1.27 6.07 4.50
CA SER A 113 1.16 4.65 4.81
C SER A 113 0.75 4.38 6.25
N ARG A 114 -0.11 3.39 6.43
CA ARG A 114 -0.60 2.90 7.72
C ARG A 114 -0.51 1.37 7.77
N PHE A 115 0.02 0.85 8.88
CA PHE A 115 0.04 -0.59 9.14
C PHE A 115 -1.38 -1.14 9.29
N ILE A 116 -1.66 -2.25 8.61
CA ILE A 116 -2.91 -3.02 8.78
C ILE A 116 -2.63 -4.28 9.57
N TYR A 117 -1.78 -5.19 9.05
CA TYR A 117 -1.55 -6.50 9.62
C TYR A 117 -0.21 -7.09 9.15
N GLY A 118 0.32 -8.06 9.89
CA GLY A 118 1.54 -8.79 9.53
C GLY A 118 2.68 -8.59 10.50
N SER A 119 3.92 -8.72 10.03
CA SER A 119 5.12 -8.57 10.84
C SER A 119 5.36 -7.12 11.24
N ARG A 120 5.29 -6.84 12.54
CA ARG A 120 5.65 -5.53 13.08
C ARG A 120 7.14 -5.24 12.97
N PHE A 121 7.99 -6.26 12.96
CA PHE A 121 9.42 -6.08 12.72
C PHE A 121 9.70 -5.54 11.33
N LEU A 122 9.05 -6.12 10.31
CA LEU A 122 9.16 -5.65 8.94
C LEU A 122 8.60 -4.23 8.78
N TRP A 123 7.46 -3.95 9.42
CA TRP A 123 6.90 -2.60 9.47
C TRP A 123 7.86 -1.58 10.08
N THR A 124 8.54 -1.93 11.18
CA THR A 124 9.53 -1.06 11.82
C THR A 124 10.74 -0.83 10.91
N GLU A 125 11.23 -1.87 10.24
CA GLU A 125 12.32 -1.75 9.25
C GLU A 125 11.92 -0.77 8.12
N TYR A 126 10.72 -0.92 7.60
CA TYR A 126 10.16 -0.01 6.60
C TYR A 126 10.07 1.43 7.10
N GLN A 127 9.55 1.68 8.31
CA GLN A 127 9.46 3.02 8.89
C GLN A 127 10.83 3.69 9.04
N ASN A 128 11.84 2.93 9.40
CA ASN A 128 13.22 3.42 9.50
C ASN A 128 13.74 3.88 8.12
N LYS A 129 13.51 3.09 7.06
CA LYS A 129 13.86 3.47 5.69
C LYS A 129 13.09 4.71 5.22
N LEU A 130 11.80 4.81 5.54
CA LEU A 130 11.00 6.01 5.25
C LEU A 130 11.54 7.25 5.93
N THR A 131 11.97 7.13 7.16
CA THR A 131 12.53 8.27 7.91
C THR A 131 13.79 8.80 7.23
N GLN A 132 14.63 7.91 6.68
CA GLN A 132 15.79 8.30 5.88
C GLN A 132 15.36 9.00 4.59
N VAL A 133 14.41 8.42 3.85
CA VAL A 133 13.88 9.01 2.61
C VAL A 133 13.23 10.37 2.82
N ARG A 134 12.54 10.58 3.95
CA ARG A 134 11.91 11.87 4.30
C ARG A 134 12.92 12.99 4.53
N LYS A 135 14.12 12.67 4.99
CA LYS A 135 15.19 13.64 5.25
C LYS A 135 15.93 14.05 3.98
N THR A 136 15.91 13.22 2.95
CA THR A 136 16.57 13.48 1.67
C THR A 136 15.60 14.14 0.69
N ASP A 137 16.10 15.07 -0.11
CA ASP A 137 15.44 15.61 -1.32
C ASP A 137 14.06 16.27 -1.10
N GLN A 138 13.84 16.91 0.06
CA GLN A 138 12.54 17.57 0.35
C GLN A 138 12.22 18.67 -0.66
N LYS A 139 13.20 19.50 -1.04
CA LYS A 139 12.99 20.58 -2.01
C LYS A 139 12.69 20.04 -3.40
N GLU A 140 13.44 19.05 -3.84
CA GLU A 140 13.26 18.40 -5.14
C GLU A 140 11.89 17.73 -5.22
N PHE A 141 11.44 17.08 -4.14
CA PHE A 141 10.11 16.49 -4.05
C PHE A 141 9.00 17.54 -4.22
N VAL A 142 9.10 18.69 -3.54
CA VAL A 142 8.10 19.76 -3.66
C VAL A 142 8.06 20.32 -5.08
N VAL A 143 9.22 20.56 -5.69
CA VAL A 143 9.30 21.06 -7.08
C VAL A 143 8.67 20.05 -8.05
N ALA A 144 9.06 18.79 -7.96
CA ALA A 144 8.51 17.73 -8.82
C ALA A 144 6.99 17.55 -8.63
N LYS A 145 6.48 17.73 -7.42
CA LYS A 145 5.04 17.66 -7.13
C LYS A 145 4.27 18.85 -7.70
N LEU A 146 4.86 20.03 -7.67
CA LEU A 146 4.29 21.23 -8.33
C LEU A 146 4.23 21.05 -9.84
N GLU A 147 5.28 20.51 -10.45
CA GLU A 147 5.29 20.20 -11.89
C GLU A 147 4.23 19.16 -12.28
N GLU A 148 4.08 18.10 -11.48
CA GLU A 148 3.02 17.09 -11.68
C GLU A 148 1.64 17.73 -11.62
N MET A 149 1.39 18.60 -10.63
CA MET A 149 0.14 19.32 -10.47
C MET A 149 -0.12 20.24 -11.67
N GLN A 150 0.88 20.99 -12.14
CA GLN A 150 0.77 21.85 -13.31
C GLN A 150 0.45 21.06 -14.57
N LYS A 151 1.13 19.93 -14.81
CA LYS A 151 0.86 19.04 -15.94
C LYS A 151 -0.57 18.50 -15.90
N ARG A 152 -1.06 18.13 -14.71
CA ARG A 152 -2.43 17.67 -14.52
C ARG A 152 -3.44 18.77 -14.85
N HIS A 153 -3.25 19.98 -14.32
CA HIS A 153 -4.11 21.13 -14.60
C HIS A 153 -4.12 21.49 -16.09
N ALA A 154 -2.96 21.49 -16.74
CA ALA A 154 -2.84 21.77 -18.16
C ALA A 154 -3.62 20.74 -19.01
N LYS A 155 -3.56 19.45 -18.63
CA LYS A 155 -4.27 18.37 -19.33
C LYS A 155 -5.80 18.56 -19.28
N TYR A 156 -6.33 19.02 -18.16
CA TYR A 156 -7.77 19.16 -17.96
C TYR A 156 -8.28 20.62 -18.15
N LYS A 157 -7.42 21.54 -18.59
CA LYS A 157 -7.77 22.96 -18.88
C LYS A 157 -8.54 23.66 -17.75
N PHE A 158 -8.27 23.28 -16.50
CA PHE A 158 -8.97 23.81 -15.33
C PHE A 158 -10.51 23.63 -15.37
N SER A 159 -11.02 22.70 -16.18
CA SER A 159 -12.45 22.42 -16.19
C SER A 159 -12.89 21.72 -14.93
N MET A 160 -14.05 22.11 -14.39
CA MET A 160 -14.72 21.34 -13.36
C MET A 160 -15.45 20.17 -14.05
N GLU A 161 -14.91 18.96 -13.92
CA GLU A 161 -15.59 17.77 -14.44
C GLU A 161 -16.53 17.20 -13.37
N PRO A 162 -17.70 16.68 -13.79
CA PRO A 162 -18.63 16.05 -12.85
C PRO A 162 -18.11 14.74 -12.27
N ASN A 163 -17.13 14.09 -12.93
CA ASN A 163 -16.51 12.86 -12.44
C ASN A 163 -15.29 13.17 -11.57
N ILE A 164 -15.50 13.20 -10.26
CA ILE A 164 -14.46 13.52 -9.28
C ILE A 164 -13.31 12.49 -9.28
N LYS A 165 -13.57 11.24 -9.72
CA LYS A 165 -12.55 10.17 -9.73
C LYS A 165 -11.55 10.35 -10.89
N GLU A 166 -12.02 10.79 -12.05
CA GLU A 166 -11.22 10.90 -13.28
C GLU A 166 -10.90 12.33 -13.68
N GLY A 167 -11.54 13.30 -13.04
CA GLY A 167 -11.35 14.73 -13.28
C GLY A 167 -10.17 15.34 -12.55
N ILE A 168 -10.10 16.68 -12.57
CA ILE A 168 -9.04 17.44 -11.90
C ILE A 168 -9.14 17.24 -10.39
N GLY A 169 -8.12 16.64 -9.80
CA GLY A 169 -8.06 16.34 -8.37
C GLY A 169 -8.66 14.99 -7.97
N GLY A 170 -9.14 14.21 -8.95
CA GLY A 170 -9.56 12.82 -8.77
C GLY A 170 -8.40 11.85 -8.57
#